data_672ac4e56d9813769a09cb62bb26e045
#
_entry.id   672ac4e56d9813769a09cb62bb26e045
#
_cell.length_a   1.000
_cell.length_b   1.000
_cell.length_c   1.000
_cell.angle_alpha   90.00
_cell.angle_beta   90.00
_cell.angle_gamma   90.00
#
_symmetry.space_group_name_H-M   'P 1'
#
loop_
_entity.id
_entity.type
_entity.pdbx_description
1 polymer ?
#
loop_
_entity_poly.entity_id
_entity_poly.type
_entity_poly.pdbx_seq_one_letter_code
_entity_poly.pdbx_strand_id
1 'polypeptide(L)'
;MTKNNRTHRHGIYRLYAPIYDRFMAPSFADGHSKMYKPLNLKSGDHILEVGVGTGISLKNIPDFVKVDAIDYSEPMLVKARKRQENGDFAAKINFQQMDAHVLEFEDNRFDHSVVAHTLAVVAEPEVVLREIMRVTKQSGIIVIVNHYKDKKGILGTIWNPFRKRLGLGKHVDFKQIIENCGLELLAEERVNKITTHSKMLVCKIP
;
A
#
# COMPACT_ATOMS: atom_id res chain seq x y z
N MET A 1 -26.73 -3.47 12.96
CA MET A 1 -27.15 -3.38 11.53
C MET A 1 -26.19 -2.45 10.81
N THR A 2 -25.11 -2.93 10.17
CA THR A 2 -24.28 -2.14 9.22
C THR A 2 -23.22 -3.03 8.54
N LYS A 3 -23.59 -4.25 8.11
CA LYS A 3 -22.68 -5.14 7.34
C LYS A 3 -22.69 -4.91 5.83
N ASN A 4 -23.57 -4.03 5.29
CA ASN A 4 -23.89 -4.05 3.85
C ASN A 4 -23.18 -3.00 2.99
N ASN A 5 -22.39 -2.07 3.57
CA ASN A 5 -21.72 -1.03 2.77
C ASN A 5 -20.22 -1.30 2.49
N ARG A 6 -19.62 -2.31 3.12
CA ARG A 6 -18.22 -2.70 2.90
C ARG A 6 -18.02 -3.52 1.62
N THR A 7 -19.05 -4.28 1.19
CA THR A 7 -18.98 -5.25 0.10
C THR A 7 -19.00 -4.66 -1.32
N HIS A 8 -19.49 -3.43 -1.54
CA HIS A 8 -19.63 -2.86 -2.89
C HIS A 8 -18.34 -2.35 -3.53
N ARG A 9 -17.28 -2.12 -2.77
CA ARG A 9 -16.00 -1.61 -3.32
C ARG A 9 -15.09 -2.71 -3.87
N HIS A 10 -15.26 -3.94 -3.44
CA HIS A 10 -14.34 -5.06 -3.70
C HIS A 10 -14.52 -5.72 -5.08
N GLY A 11 -15.72 -5.68 -5.66
CA GLY A 11 -16.00 -6.29 -6.98
C GLY A 11 -15.24 -5.66 -8.14
N ILE A 12 -14.86 -4.42 -8.02
CA ILE A 12 -14.23 -3.62 -9.07
C ILE A 12 -12.78 -4.06 -9.31
N TYR A 13 -12.01 -4.30 -8.25
CA TYR A 13 -10.61 -4.75 -8.37
C TYR A 13 -10.48 -6.13 -8.99
N ARG A 14 -11.49 -7.01 -8.79
CA ARG A 14 -11.53 -8.34 -9.42
C ARG A 14 -11.64 -8.26 -10.96
N LEU A 15 -12.35 -7.25 -11.49
CA LEU A 15 -12.55 -7.07 -12.92
C LEU A 15 -11.36 -6.39 -13.60
N TYR A 16 -10.61 -5.55 -12.87
CA TYR A 16 -9.50 -4.75 -13.41
C TYR A 16 -8.11 -5.41 -13.24
N ALA A 17 -8.00 -6.50 -12.49
CA ALA A 17 -6.73 -7.20 -12.30
C ALA A 17 -5.96 -7.49 -13.59
N PRO A 18 -6.58 -7.89 -14.74
CA PRO A 18 -5.84 -8.13 -15.99
C PRO A 18 -5.24 -6.88 -16.62
N ILE A 19 -5.92 -5.74 -16.42
CA ILE A 19 -5.58 -4.46 -17.08
C ILE A 19 -4.68 -3.61 -16.19
N TYR A 20 -4.73 -3.84 -14.87
CA TYR A 20 -4.03 -3.05 -13.86
C TYR A 20 -2.52 -2.99 -14.10
N ASP A 21 -1.88 -4.14 -14.32
CA ASP A 21 -0.43 -4.23 -14.51
C ASP A 21 0.05 -3.48 -15.76
N ARG A 22 -0.74 -3.54 -16.85
CA ARG A 22 -0.34 -2.96 -18.13
C ARG A 22 -0.43 -1.43 -18.14
N PHE A 23 -1.44 -0.86 -17.46
CA PHE A 23 -1.74 0.59 -17.50
C PHE A 23 -1.27 1.34 -16.25
N MET A 24 -1.26 0.70 -15.09
CA MET A 24 -0.96 1.36 -13.83
C MET A 24 0.48 1.15 -13.35
N ALA A 25 1.08 0.00 -13.66
CA ALA A 25 2.44 -0.32 -13.21
C ALA A 25 3.52 0.70 -13.59
N PRO A 26 3.56 1.22 -14.83
CA PRO A 26 4.54 2.25 -15.19
C PRO A 26 4.39 3.54 -14.39
N SER A 27 3.13 3.88 -14.03
CA SER A 27 2.83 5.08 -13.25
C SER A 27 3.28 5.00 -11.80
N PHE A 28 3.53 3.78 -11.27
CA PHE A 28 3.91 3.54 -9.88
C PHE A 28 5.38 3.13 -9.69
N ALA A 29 6.10 2.89 -10.79
CA ALA A 29 7.43 2.28 -10.78
C ALA A 29 8.43 3.01 -9.88
N ASP A 30 8.47 4.35 -9.93
CA ASP A 30 9.39 5.15 -9.10
C ASP A 30 9.09 5.02 -7.61
N GLY A 31 7.80 5.06 -7.22
CA GLY A 31 7.38 4.87 -5.84
C GLY A 31 7.78 3.50 -5.32
N HIS A 32 7.49 2.46 -6.10
CA HIS A 32 7.82 1.09 -5.74
C HIS A 32 9.34 0.84 -5.66
N SER A 33 10.15 1.48 -6.52
CA SER A 33 11.61 1.30 -6.50
C SER A 33 12.28 1.94 -5.27
N LYS A 34 11.62 2.92 -4.65
CA LYS A 34 12.18 3.71 -3.56
C LYS A 34 11.64 3.36 -2.18
N MET A 35 10.46 2.73 -2.11
CA MET A 35 9.71 2.61 -0.85
C MET A 35 10.38 1.77 0.24
N TYR A 36 11.31 0.88 -0.13
CA TYR A 36 12.06 0.10 0.86
C TYR A 36 13.34 0.78 1.33
N LYS A 37 13.85 1.81 0.60
CA LYS A 37 15.11 2.48 0.96
C LYS A 37 15.11 3.12 2.35
N PRO A 38 14.02 3.82 2.78
CA PRO A 38 14.00 4.45 4.10
C PRO A 38 14.01 3.46 5.27
N LEU A 39 13.70 2.18 5.02
CA LEU A 39 13.66 1.17 6.07
C LEU A 39 15.04 0.78 6.59
N ASN A 40 16.11 1.06 5.82
CA ASN A 40 17.49 0.67 6.16
C ASN A 40 17.59 -0.79 6.60
N LEU A 41 17.03 -1.68 5.77
CA LEU A 41 16.81 -3.10 6.05
C LEU A 41 18.08 -3.86 6.42
N LYS A 42 17.98 -4.70 7.42
CA LYS A 42 19.03 -5.58 7.91
C LYS A 42 18.67 -7.05 7.66
N SER A 43 19.69 -7.89 7.67
CA SER A 43 19.48 -9.34 7.56
C SER A 43 18.63 -9.84 8.72
N GLY A 44 17.55 -10.56 8.36
CA GLY A 44 16.60 -11.11 9.32
C GLY A 44 15.41 -10.22 9.66
N ASP A 45 15.39 -8.94 9.23
CA ASP A 45 14.23 -8.08 9.41
C ASP A 45 12.96 -8.73 8.84
N HIS A 46 11.85 -8.54 9.52
CA HIS A 46 10.54 -9.03 9.13
C HIS A 46 9.64 -7.87 8.74
N ILE A 47 9.23 -7.83 7.49
CA ILE A 47 8.50 -6.71 6.87
C ILE A 47 7.06 -7.12 6.61
N LEU A 48 6.11 -6.21 6.90
CA LEU A 48 4.73 -6.31 6.43
C LEU A 48 4.53 -5.40 5.21
N GLU A 49 3.99 -5.95 4.12
CA GLU A 49 3.47 -5.13 3.01
C GLU A 49 1.95 -5.25 2.93
N VAL A 50 1.25 -4.12 3.07
CA VAL A 50 -0.22 -4.04 3.09
C VAL A 50 -0.75 -3.56 1.75
N GLY A 51 -1.63 -4.36 1.13
CA GLY A 51 -2.19 -4.08 -0.19
C GLY A 51 -1.19 -4.34 -1.31
N VAL A 52 -0.50 -5.48 -1.24
CA VAL A 52 0.57 -5.86 -2.18
C VAL A 52 0.11 -6.00 -3.62
N GLY A 53 -1.18 -6.20 -3.85
CA GLY A 53 -1.76 -6.37 -5.18
C GLY A 53 -1.14 -7.54 -5.94
N THR A 54 -0.66 -7.26 -7.15
CA THR A 54 0.01 -8.26 -8.00
C THR A 54 1.49 -8.45 -7.68
N GLY A 55 2.02 -7.82 -6.63
CA GLY A 55 3.39 -8.00 -6.16
C GLY A 55 4.46 -7.24 -6.95
N ILE A 56 4.10 -6.25 -7.78
CA ILE A 56 5.07 -5.52 -8.62
C ILE A 56 6.16 -4.82 -7.79
N SER A 57 5.83 -4.34 -6.60
CA SER A 57 6.74 -3.69 -5.66
C SER A 57 7.85 -4.62 -5.17
N LEU A 58 7.52 -5.90 -4.95
CA LEU A 58 8.36 -6.90 -4.29
C LEU A 58 9.67 -7.22 -5.03
N LYS A 59 9.76 -6.93 -6.33
CA LYS A 59 11.01 -7.07 -7.09
C LYS A 59 12.17 -6.22 -6.56
N ASN A 60 11.86 -5.20 -5.75
CA ASN A 60 12.84 -4.27 -5.20
C ASN A 60 13.23 -4.61 -3.75
N ILE A 61 12.62 -5.64 -3.16
CA ILE A 61 12.95 -6.04 -1.79
C ILE A 61 14.13 -7.00 -1.78
N PRO A 62 15.11 -6.84 -0.87
CA PRO A 62 16.27 -7.73 -0.80
C PRO A 62 15.89 -9.12 -0.29
N ASP A 63 16.68 -10.13 -0.67
CA ASP A 63 16.45 -11.55 -0.34
C ASP A 63 16.75 -11.94 1.11
N PHE A 64 17.47 -11.08 1.82
CA PHE A 64 17.90 -11.34 3.20
C PHE A 64 16.85 -10.96 4.26
N VAL A 65 15.66 -10.47 3.85
CA VAL A 65 14.55 -10.14 4.76
C VAL A 65 13.40 -11.14 4.64
N LYS A 66 12.58 -11.23 5.68
CA LYS A 66 11.32 -11.97 5.67
C LYS A 66 10.18 -11.01 5.32
N VAL A 67 9.22 -11.46 4.51
CA VAL A 67 8.08 -10.62 4.11
C VAL A 67 6.78 -11.37 4.26
N ASP A 68 5.85 -10.81 5.04
CA ASP A 68 4.43 -11.11 4.95
C ASP A 68 3.78 -10.03 4.08
N ALA A 69 3.10 -10.45 3.02
CA ALA A 69 2.45 -9.56 2.06
C ALA A 69 0.95 -9.87 2.01
N ILE A 70 0.13 -8.90 2.34
CA ILE A 70 -1.32 -9.07 2.40
C ILE A 70 -2.04 -8.26 1.34
N ASP A 71 -3.15 -8.82 0.86
CA ASP A 71 -4.14 -8.09 0.05
C ASP A 71 -5.54 -8.64 0.33
N TYR A 72 -6.54 -7.80 0.19
CA TYR A 72 -7.94 -8.24 0.32
C TYR A 72 -8.38 -9.10 -0.86
N SER A 73 -7.77 -8.90 -2.04
CA SER A 73 -8.15 -9.50 -3.32
C SER A 73 -7.37 -10.77 -3.62
N GLU A 74 -7.95 -11.94 -3.40
CA GLU A 74 -7.33 -13.21 -3.77
C GLU A 74 -6.92 -13.29 -5.25
N PRO A 75 -7.69 -12.77 -6.26
CA PRO A 75 -7.22 -12.72 -7.63
C PRO A 75 -5.92 -11.92 -7.86
N MET A 76 -5.64 -10.92 -7.01
CA MET A 76 -4.36 -10.20 -7.06
C MET A 76 -3.24 -11.06 -6.49
N LEU A 77 -3.47 -11.72 -5.36
CA LEU A 77 -2.51 -12.62 -4.72
C LEU A 77 -2.15 -13.83 -5.60
N VAL A 78 -3.11 -14.38 -6.34
CA VAL A 78 -2.83 -15.44 -7.33
C VAL A 78 -1.78 -14.98 -8.35
N LYS A 79 -1.86 -13.74 -8.82
CA LYS A 79 -0.84 -13.18 -9.74
C LYS A 79 0.49 -12.95 -9.04
N ALA A 80 0.46 -12.47 -7.79
CA ALA A 80 1.69 -12.26 -7.02
C ALA A 80 2.42 -13.58 -6.76
N ARG A 81 1.71 -14.64 -6.39
CA ARG A 81 2.27 -15.99 -6.22
C ARG A 81 2.88 -16.51 -7.53
N LYS A 82 2.17 -16.32 -8.66
CA LYS A 82 2.71 -16.72 -9.97
C LYS A 82 3.99 -15.98 -10.33
N ARG A 83 4.14 -14.71 -9.95
CA ARG A 83 5.39 -13.96 -10.10
C ARG A 83 6.52 -14.55 -9.26
N GLN A 84 6.22 -14.99 -8.02
CA GLN A 84 7.21 -15.66 -7.18
C GLN A 84 7.63 -17.01 -7.79
N GLU A 85 6.69 -17.80 -8.31
CA GLU A 85 6.97 -19.04 -9.02
C GLU A 85 7.84 -18.84 -10.27
N ASN A 86 7.66 -17.71 -10.96
CA ASN A 86 8.47 -17.32 -12.12
C ASN A 86 9.87 -16.78 -11.73
N GLY A 87 10.16 -16.59 -10.44
CA GLY A 87 11.44 -16.02 -9.98
C GLY A 87 11.54 -14.50 -10.12
N ASP A 88 10.41 -13.78 -10.20
CA ASP A 88 10.42 -12.31 -10.36
C ASP A 88 10.94 -11.58 -9.10
N PHE A 89 11.02 -12.26 -7.94
CA PHE A 89 11.51 -11.72 -6.66
C PHE A 89 12.66 -12.56 -6.11
N ALA A 90 13.66 -11.90 -5.53
CA ALA A 90 14.75 -12.59 -4.83
C ALA A 90 14.31 -13.11 -3.46
N ALA A 91 13.51 -12.31 -2.72
CA ALA A 91 13.01 -12.69 -1.41
C ALA A 91 11.87 -13.73 -1.49
N LYS A 92 11.80 -14.60 -0.45
CA LYS A 92 10.66 -15.50 -0.25
C LYS A 92 9.54 -14.77 0.46
N ILE A 93 8.39 -14.63 -0.18
CA ILE A 93 7.23 -13.88 0.30
C ILE A 93 6.15 -14.84 0.80
N ASN A 94 5.58 -14.55 1.97
CA ASN A 94 4.39 -15.23 2.48
C ASN A 94 3.15 -14.39 2.13
N PHE A 95 2.35 -14.86 1.16
CA PHE A 95 1.15 -14.17 0.69
C PHE A 95 -0.10 -14.62 1.45
N GLN A 96 -0.86 -13.68 2.02
CA GLN A 96 -2.08 -13.97 2.78
C GLN A 96 -3.23 -13.06 2.33
N GLN A 97 -4.41 -13.65 2.13
CA GLN A 97 -5.63 -12.86 1.94
C GLN A 97 -6.10 -12.36 3.29
N MET A 98 -6.20 -11.03 3.46
CA MET A 98 -6.54 -10.42 4.75
C MET A 98 -7.17 -9.05 4.55
N ASP A 99 -8.11 -8.68 5.45
CA ASP A 99 -8.64 -7.32 5.54
C ASP A 99 -7.70 -6.45 6.39
N ALA A 100 -7.18 -5.39 5.81
CA ALA A 100 -6.26 -4.48 6.50
C ALA A 100 -6.91 -3.71 7.66
N HIS A 101 -8.24 -3.73 7.80
CA HIS A 101 -8.93 -3.15 8.96
C HIS A 101 -8.83 -4.03 10.22
N VAL A 102 -8.47 -5.32 10.06
CA VAL A 102 -8.28 -6.26 11.17
C VAL A 102 -7.15 -7.19 10.80
N LEU A 103 -5.94 -6.87 11.24
CA LEU A 103 -4.76 -7.68 10.93
C LEU A 103 -4.66 -8.88 11.90
N GLU A 104 -4.70 -10.08 11.36
CA GLU A 104 -4.60 -11.33 12.12
C GLU A 104 -3.13 -11.65 12.49
N PHE A 105 -2.42 -10.64 12.99
CA PHE A 105 -1.04 -10.73 13.47
C PHE A 105 -0.95 -10.24 14.92
N GLU A 106 0.02 -10.76 15.64
CA GLU A 106 0.35 -10.31 16.99
C GLU A 106 0.92 -8.88 16.98
N ASP A 107 0.81 -8.19 18.11
CA ASP A 107 1.40 -6.88 18.30
C ASP A 107 2.93 -6.94 18.16
N ASN A 108 3.52 -5.90 17.61
CA ASN A 108 4.97 -5.74 17.48
C ASN A 108 5.67 -6.90 16.73
N ARG A 109 4.99 -7.54 15.79
CA ARG A 109 5.51 -8.67 15.02
C ARG A 109 6.56 -8.25 13.97
N PHE A 110 6.35 -7.11 13.31
CA PHE A 110 7.15 -6.66 12.17
C PHE A 110 8.14 -5.57 12.55
N ASP A 111 9.35 -5.64 12.01
CA ASP A 111 10.36 -4.60 12.21
C ASP A 111 9.96 -3.30 11.51
N HIS A 112 9.37 -3.41 10.31
CA HIS A 112 8.90 -2.29 9.52
C HIS A 112 7.64 -2.68 8.73
N SER A 113 6.89 -1.69 8.28
CA SER A 113 5.72 -1.90 7.42
C SER A 113 5.71 -0.96 6.22
N VAL A 114 5.13 -1.43 5.12
CA VAL A 114 4.95 -0.65 3.89
C VAL A 114 3.50 -0.73 3.46
N VAL A 115 2.93 0.40 3.07
CA VAL A 115 1.58 0.48 2.51
C VAL A 115 1.57 1.39 1.28
N ALA A 116 1.38 0.79 0.10
CA ALA A 116 1.39 1.52 -1.15
C ALA A 116 0.00 1.54 -1.80
N HIS A 117 -0.50 2.75 -2.11
CA HIS A 117 -1.77 3.00 -2.83
C HIS A 117 -3.04 2.39 -2.20
N THR A 118 -2.95 1.85 -1.00
CA THR A 118 -4.03 1.17 -0.28
C THR A 118 -4.86 2.13 0.57
N LEU A 119 -4.22 3.00 1.35
CA LEU A 119 -4.93 3.93 2.25
C LEU A 119 -5.89 4.89 1.52
N ALA A 120 -5.64 5.19 0.23
CA ALA A 120 -6.51 6.05 -0.57
C ALA A 120 -7.82 5.36 -1.00
N VAL A 121 -7.91 4.04 -0.90
CA VAL A 121 -9.04 3.25 -1.43
C VAL A 121 -9.82 2.49 -0.36
N VAL A 122 -9.28 2.37 0.85
CA VAL A 122 -9.99 1.78 1.98
C VAL A 122 -11.06 2.72 2.54
N ALA A 123 -12.03 2.17 3.27
CA ALA A 123 -13.14 2.96 3.82
C ALA A 123 -12.68 3.84 5.00
N GLU A 124 -11.86 3.29 5.88
CA GLU A 124 -11.44 3.86 7.16
C GLU A 124 -9.90 3.83 7.27
N PRO A 125 -9.18 4.74 6.57
CA PRO A 125 -7.71 4.69 6.50
C PRO A 125 -7.01 4.85 7.84
N GLU A 126 -7.60 5.57 8.80
CA GLU A 126 -7.07 5.68 10.17
C GLU A 126 -7.12 4.34 10.92
N VAL A 127 -8.19 3.56 10.75
CA VAL A 127 -8.31 2.22 11.36
C VAL A 127 -7.23 1.31 10.80
N VAL A 128 -7.06 1.31 9.48
CA VAL A 128 -6.00 0.53 8.81
C VAL A 128 -4.62 0.95 9.30
N LEU A 129 -4.35 2.24 9.41
CA LEU A 129 -3.04 2.73 9.86
C LEU A 129 -2.77 2.36 11.32
N ARG A 130 -3.79 2.41 12.22
CA ARG A 130 -3.64 1.95 13.61
C ARG A 130 -3.36 0.45 13.71
N GLU A 131 -3.97 -0.38 12.87
CA GLU A 131 -3.65 -1.81 12.82
C GLU A 131 -2.22 -2.05 12.32
N ILE A 132 -1.77 -1.33 11.30
CA ILE A 132 -0.38 -1.38 10.84
C ILE A 132 0.58 -0.97 11.98
N MET A 133 0.26 0.08 12.72
CA MET A 133 1.05 0.51 13.88
C MET A 133 1.10 -0.57 14.96
N ARG A 134 -0.05 -1.18 15.30
CA ARG A 134 -0.14 -2.22 16.33
C ARG A 134 0.79 -3.40 16.04
N VAL A 135 0.82 -3.86 14.81
CA VAL A 135 1.61 -5.03 14.42
C VAL A 135 3.08 -4.69 14.11
N THR A 136 3.42 -3.42 13.96
CA THR A 136 4.80 -2.96 13.76
C THR A 136 5.45 -2.64 15.11
N LYS A 137 6.70 -3.04 15.29
CA LYS A 137 7.47 -2.81 16.53
C LYS A 137 7.59 -1.32 16.85
N GLN A 138 7.70 -0.99 18.14
CA GLN A 138 8.05 0.36 18.57
C GLN A 138 9.37 0.80 17.93
N SER A 139 9.46 2.08 17.57
CA SER A 139 10.56 2.63 16.77
C SER A 139 10.68 2.07 15.36
N GLY A 140 9.75 1.20 14.91
CA GLY A 140 9.65 0.72 13.53
C GLY A 140 9.28 1.85 12.57
N ILE A 141 9.69 1.67 11.31
CA ILE A 141 9.37 2.62 10.23
C ILE A 141 8.16 2.11 9.44
N ILE A 142 7.21 3.00 9.21
CA ILE A 142 6.08 2.79 8.31
C ILE A 142 6.26 3.68 7.08
N VAL A 143 6.35 3.07 5.89
CA VAL A 143 6.43 3.81 4.63
C VAL A 143 5.06 3.79 3.95
N ILE A 144 4.52 4.98 3.69
CA ILE A 144 3.23 5.19 3.04
C ILE A 144 3.48 5.81 1.67
N VAL A 145 3.08 5.11 0.59
CA VAL A 145 3.14 5.65 -0.78
C VAL A 145 1.73 5.84 -1.31
N ASN A 146 1.37 7.07 -1.66
CA ASN A 146 0.05 7.36 -2.22
C ASN A 146 0.07 8.47 -3.28
N HIS A 147 -0.98 8.48 -4.11
CA HIS A 147 -1.20 9.58 -5.05
C HIS A 147 -1.85 10.77 -4.34
N TYR A 148 -1.24 11.93 -4.56
CA TYR A 148 -1.84 13.22 -4.19
C TYR A 148 -2.48 13.85 -5.42
N LYS A 149 -3.73 14.28 -5.30
CA LYS A 149 -4.35 15.11 -6.34
C LYS A 149 -3.78 16.52 -6.26
N ASP A 150 -3.11 16.94 -7.31
CA ASP A 150 -2.97 18.37 -7.55
C ASP A 150 -4.31 18.92 -8.08
N LYS A 151 -4.80 20.00 -7.48
CA LYS A 151 -6.12 20.62 -7.80
C LYS A 151 -6.22 21.17 -9.23
N LYS A 152 -5.18 21.09 -10.08
CA LYS A 152 -5.05 21.84 -11.34
C LYS A 152 -4.94 21.00 -12.62
N GLY A 153 -5.26 19.70 -12.63
CA GLY A 153 -5.17 18.88 -13.83
C GLY A 153 -6.48 18.81 -14.63
N ILE A 154 -6.51 19.32 -15.87
CA ILE A 154 -7.67 19.26 -16.80
C ILE A 154 -8.12 17.81 -17.06
N LEU A 155 -7.21 16.85 -17.14
CA LEU A 155 -7.49 15.41 -17.24
C LEU A 155 -8.25 14.84 -16.03
N GLY A 156 -8.07 15.42 -14.83
CA GLY A 156 -8.80 15.03 -13.63
C GLY A 156 -10.30 15.30 -13.71
N THR A 157 -10.71 16.32 -14.46
CA THR A 157 -12.11 16.76 -14.59
C THR A 157 -12.92 15.82 -15.50
N ILE A 158 -12.32 15.32 -16.58
CA ILE A 158 -12.98 14.42 -17.55
C ILE A 158 -13.19 13.02 -16.97
N TRP A 159 -12.27 12.54 -16.11
CA TRP A 159 -12.37 11.24 -15.47
C TRP A 159 -13.15 11.25 -14.14
N ASN A 160 -13.56 12.41 -13.66
CA ASN A 160 -14.20 12.59 -12.36
C ASN A 160 -15.52 11.82 -12.16
N PRO A 161 -16.46 11.75 -13.15
CA PRO A 161 -17.69 10.98 -12.99
C PRO A 161 -17.44 9.47 -12.87
N PHE A 162 -16.46 8.95 -13.63
CA PHE A 162 -16.07 7.55 -13.57
C PHE A 162 -15.39 7.21 -12.22
N ARG A 163 -14.54 8.08 -11.73
CA ARG A 163 -13.86 7.95 -10.43
C ARG A 163 -14.83 8.01 -9.24
N LYS A 164 -15.85 8.89 -9.27
CA LYS A 164 -16.90 8.95 -8.24
C LYS A 164 -17.67 7.64 -8.16
N ARG A 165 -17.99 7.04 -9.30
CA ARG A 165 -18.68 5.75 -9.38
C ARG A 165 -17.78 4.60 -8.87
N LEU A 166 -16.46 4.70 -9.00
CA LEU A 166 -15.46 3.76 -8.49
C LEU A 166 -15.07 4.03 -7.02
N GLY A 167 -15.68 5.02 -6.36
CA GLY A 167 -15.37 5.38 -4.98
C GLY A 167 -13.99 6.02 -4.78
N LEU A 168 -13.29 6.39 -5.84
CA LEU A 168 -11.93 6.98 -5.84
C LEU A 168 -11.94 8.51 -5.64
N GLY A 169 -12.98 9.06 -5.04
CA GLY A 169 -13.26 10.50 -5.04
C GLY A 169 -12.96 11.27 -3.75
N LYS A 170 -12.66 10.63 -2.65
CA LYS A 170 -12.38 11.33 -1.40
C LYS A 170 -10.95 11.90 -1.43
N HIS A 171 -10.84 13.19 -1.13
CA HIS A 171 -9.55 13.80 -0.83
C HIS A 171 -9.13 13.28 0.54
N VAL A 172 -8.13 12.42 0.57
CA VAL A 172 -7.55 11.89 1.82
C VAL A 172 -6.38 12.77 2.18
N ASP A 173 -6.46 13.46 3.31
CA ASP A 173 -5.33 14.19 3.88
C ASP A 173 -4.50 13.22 4.73
N PHE A 174 -3.46 12.66 4.11
CA PHE A 174 -2.61 11.67 4.77
C PHE A 174 -1.79 12.26 5.92
N LYS A 175 -1.48 13.56 5.88
CA LYS A 175 -0.77 14.21 7.00
C LYS A 175 -1.65 14.28 8.24
N GLN A 176 -2.91 14.68 8.05
CA GLN A 176 -3.87 14.70 9.15
C GLN A 176 -4.10 13.30 9.74
N ILE A 177 -4.15 12.25 8.88
CA ILE A 177 -4.31 10.87 9.34
C ILE A 177 -3.09 10.43 10.16
N ILE A 178 -1.87 10.73 9.69
CA ILE A 178 -0.62 10.42 10.40
C ILE A 178 -0.61 11.10 11.77
N GLU A 179 -0.96 12.38 11.82
CA GLU A 179 -1.05 13.16 13.05
C GLU A 179 -2.10 12.61 14.02
N ASN A 180 -3.33 12.31 13.51
CA ASN A 180 -4.42 11.70 14.30
C ASN A 180 -4.05 10.33 14.87
N CYS A 181 -3.17 9.59 14.18
CA CYS A 181 -2.67 8.30 14.66
C CYS A 181 -1.47 8.44 15.62
N GLY A 182 -0.89 9.63 15.78
CA GLY A 182 0.25 9.87 16.64
C GLY A 182 1.59 9.37 16.07
N LEU A 183 1.68 9.19 14.74
CA LEU A 183 2.93 8.84 14.08
C LEU A 183 3.82 10.08 13.89
N GLU A 184 5.12 9.91 14.06
CA GLU A 184 6.12 10.93 13.76
C GLU A 184 6.45 10.91 12.26
N LEU A 185 6.17 12.00 11.54
CA LEU A 185 6.54 12.14 10.13
C LEU A 185 8.02 12.55 10.02
N LEU A 186 8.88 11.61 9.60
CA LEU A 186 10.32 11.83 9.44
C LEU A 186 10.67 12.50 8.12
N ALA A 187 10.00 12.10 7.03
CA ALA A 187 10.29 12.61 5.70
C ALA A 187 9.07 12.55 4.76
N GLU A 188 9.04 13.48 3.81
CA GLU A 188 8.10 13.49 2.69
C GLU A 188 8.88 13.66 1.39
N GLU A 189 8.77 12.71 0.47
CA GLU A 189 9.43 12.72 -0.83
C GLU A 189 8.41 12.62 -1.96
N ARG A 190 8.58 13.41 -3.02
CA ARG A 190 7.83 13.22 -4.27
C ARG A 190 8.43 12.05 -5.05
N VAL A 191 7.60 11.06 -5.33
CA VAL A 191 7.92 9.92 -6.18
C VAL A 191 7.00 9.96 -7.40
N ASN A 192 7.49 9.60 -8.60
CA ASN A 192 6.77 9.74 -9.88
C ASN A 192 6.58 11.21 -10.33
N LYS A 193 7.62 11.72 -11.00
CA LYS A 193 7.65 13.12 -11.49
C LYS A 193 6.85 13.35 -12.78
N ILE A 194 6.58 12.31 -13.56
CA ILE A 194 6.14 12.47 -14.96
C ILE A 194 4.63 12.26 -15.16
N THR A 195 4.00 11.32 -14.49
CA THR A 195 2.61 10.93 -14.80
C THR A 195 1.61 11.11 -13.67
N THR A 196 2.05 11.06 -12.42
CA THR A 196 1.20 11.19 -11.24
C THR A 196 1.96 11.84 -10.09
N HIS A 197 1.31 12.73 -9.35
CA HIS A 197 1.91 13.34 -8.16
C HIS A 197 1.79 12.35 -6.99
N SER A 198 2.67 11.35 -6.96
CA SER A 198 2.77 10.44 -5.81
C SER A 198 3.76 11.00 -4.81
N LYS A 199 3.45 10.81 -3.54
CA LYS A 199 4.34 11.10 -2.42
C LYS A 199 4.58 9.83 -1.63
N MET A 200 5.77 9.74 -1.11
CA MET A 200 6.19 8.80 -0.10
C MET A 200 6.32 9.55 1.22
N LEU A 201 5.64 9.07 2.24
CA LEU A 201 5.72 9.56 3.60
C LEU A 201 6.44 8.48 4.43
N VAL A 202 7.48 8.89 5.12
CA VAL A 202 8.26 8.01 6.01
C VAL A 202 7.90 8.39 7.43
N CYS A 203 7.30 7.45 8.15
CA CYS A 203 6.81 7.67 9.50
C CYS A 203 7.49 6.72 10.48
N LYS A 204 7.66 7.17 11.72
CA LYS A 204 8.19 6.37 12.82
C LYS A 204 7.10 6.20 13.87
N ILE A 205 7.05 5.01 14.46
CA ILE A 205 6.25 4.74 15.66
C ILE A 205 7.03 5.31 16.86
N PRO A 206 6.41 6.19 17.64
CA PRO A 206 7.07 6.82 18.80
C PRO A 206 7.48 5.81 19.87
#